data_80cb12f717b966b38c2e63ba7846e23f
#
_entry.id   80cb12f717b966b38c2e63ba7846e23f
#
_cell.length_a   1.000
_cell.length_b   1.000
_cell.length_c   1.000
_cell.angle_alpha   90.00
_cell.angle_beta   90.00
_cell.angle_gamma   90.00
#
_symmetry.space_group_name_H-M   'P 1'
#
loop_
_entity.id
_entity.type
_entity.pdbx_description
1 polymer ?
#
loop_
_entity_poly.entity_id
_entity_poly.type
_entity_poly.pdbx_seq_one_letter_code
_entity_poly.pdbx_strand_id
1 'polypeptide(L)'
;MAQYIFEGGFKNMAGSVKVMLLLFHFEDENKVHFIYSPHLDLTGYGNNMDEAKDSFGIVFEDFIDYTLKKETLSKVLTGLGWELKGSAKKAKKVLAPSITSIIKDNDYVSEIFDKYPVNTYHQEVGLPSFI
;
A
#
# COMPACT_ATOMS: atom_id res chain seq x y z
N MET A 1 2.99 -15.86 5.07
CA MET A 1 1.80 -15.14 4.61
C MET A 1 2.10 -13.67 4.45
N ALA A 2 1.78 -13.11 3.30
CA ALA A 2 2.04 -11.71 3.03
C ALA A 2 1.38 -10.78 4.06
N GLN A 3 0.18 -11.12 4.52
CA GLN A 3 -0.55 -10.35 5.51
C GLN A 3 0.22 -10.22 6.83
N TYR A 4 0.95 -11.24 7.20
CA TYR A 4 1.76 -11.25 8.40
C TYR A 4 2.87 -10.20 8.33
N ILE A 5 3.47 -10.09 7.17
CA ILE A 5 4.54 -9.12 6.92
C ILE A 5 4.01 -7.70 7.07
N PHE A 6 2.80 -7.46 6.55
CA PHE A 6 2.21 -6.13 6.57
C PHE A 6 1.94 -5.61 7.98
N GLU A 7 1.62 -6.50 8.91
CA GLU A 7 1.33 -6.12 10.28
C GLU A 7 2.57 -6.14 11.18
N GLY A 8 3.62 -6.84 10.76
CA GLY A 8 4.80 -7.08 11.56
C GLY A 8 5.59 -5.83 11.93
N GLY A 9 5.68 -4.89 11.00
CA GLY A 9 6.52 -3.72 11.17
C GLY A 9 6.08 -2.77 12.29
N PHE A 10 4.84 -2.83 12.75
CA PHE A 10 4.37 -1.96 13.81
C PHE A 10 3.49 -2.67 14.85
N LYS A 11 3.75 -3.94 15.03
CA LYS A 11 3.09 -4.77 16.03
C LYS A 11 3.15 -4.23 17.44
N ASN A 12 4.25 -3.60 17.78
CA ASN A 12 4.50 -3.10 19.13
C ASN A 12 4.00 -1.68 19.36
N MET A 13 3.34 -1.13 18.37
CA MET A 13 2.78 0.22 18.49
C MET A 13 1.41 0.18 19.15
N ALA A 14 1.00 1.31 19.70
CA ALA A 14 -0.28 1.44 20.41
C ALA A 14 -1.44 1.41 19.42
N GLY A 15 -1.77 0.21 18.96
CA GLY A 15 -2.88 0.01 18.06
C GLY A 15 -2.55 0.20 16.59
N SER A 16 -3.45 -0.27 15.76
CA SER A 16 -3.35 -0.10 14.31
C SER A 16 -4.75 0.09 13.74
N VAL A 17 -4.83 0.74 12.60
CA VAL A 17 -6.06 0.89 11.85
C VAL A 17 -5.97 -0.06 10.65
N LYS A 18 -6.93 -0.95 10.51
CA LYS A 18 -6.96 -1.90 9.40
C LYS A 18 -7.61 -1.26 8.19
N VAL A 19 -6.95 -1.39 7.05
CA VAL A 19 -7.47 -0.90 5.78
C VAL A 19 -7.29 -1.96 4.71
N MET A 20 -8.14 -1.91 3.69
CA MET A 20 -8.01 -2.81 2.54
C MET A 20 -7.31 -2.08 1.42
N LEU A 21 -6.19 -2.64 0.97
CA LEU A 21 -5.49 -2.11 -0.20
C LEU A 21 -5.92 -2.88 -1.43
N LEU A 22 -6.19 -2.18 -2.51
CA LEU A 22 -6.33 -2.80 -3.82
C LEU A 22 -4.93 -2.95 -4.39
N LEU A 23 -4.58 -4.17 -4.79
CA LEU A 23 -3.27 -4.47 -5.35
C LEU A 23 -3.43 -4.99 -6.76
N PHE A 24 -2.49 -4.60 -7.63
CA PHE A 24 -2.43 -5.06 -9.01
C PHE A 24 -1.24 -6.00 -9.17
N HIS A 25 -1.51 -7.20 -9.68
CA HIS A 25 -0.47 -8.16 -10.03
C HIS A 25 -0.39 -8.26 -11.55
N PHE A 26 0.80 -8.10 -12.09
CA PHE A 26 1.04 -8.27 -13.53
C PHE A 26 2.45 -8.82 -13.76
N GLU A 27 2.63 -9.39 -14.94
CA GLU A 27 3.90 -9.95 -15.37
C GLU A 27 4.33 -9.20 -16.62
N ASP A 28 5.59 -8.77 -16.68
CA ASP A 28 6.10 -8.04 -17.83
C ASP A 28 6.61 -8.98 -18.93
N GLU A 29 7.14 -8.42 -19.99
CA GLU A 29 7.66 -9.17 -21.14
C GLU A 29 8.85 -10.04 -20.78
N ASN A 30 9.54 -9.76 -19.68
CA ASN A 30 10.67 -10.54 -19.19
C ASN A 30 10.25 -11.57 -18.14
N LYS A 31 8.95 -11.77 -17.96
CA LYS A 31 8.36 -12.69 -16.99
C LYS A 31 8.67 -12.32 -15.53
N VAL A 32 8.94 -11.05 -15.28
CA VAL A 32 9.06 -10.52 -13.92
C VAL A 32 7.67 -10.22 -13.39
N HIS A 33 7.38 -10.67 -12.20
CA HIS A 33 6.09 -10.43 -11.53
C HIS A 33 6.16 -9.18 -10.70
N PHE A 34 5.14 -8.34 -10.80
CA PHE A 34 5.02 -7.10 -10.05
C PHE A 34 3.75 -7.07 -9.24
N ILE A 35 3.85 -6.54 -8.03
CA ILE A 35 2.70 -6.20 -7.20
C ILE A 35 2.76 -4.69 -6.98
N TYR A 36 1.74 -3.98 -7.40
CA TYR A 36 1.68 -2.52 -7.29
C TYR A 36 0.48 -2.10 -6.48
N SER A 37 0.70 -1.20 -5.52
CA SER A 37 -0.36 -0.57 -4.74
C SER A 37 -0.63 0.82 -5.30
N PRO A 38 -1.75 1.06 -5.96
CA PRO A 38 -2.08 2.41 -6.41
C PRO A 38 -2.40 3.36 -5.25
N HIS A 39 -2.86 2.82 -4.11
CA HIS A 39 -3.18 3.64 -2.94
C HIS A 39 -1.94 4.22 -2.26
N LEU A 40 -0.81 3.54 -2.33
CA LEU A 40 0.43 3.93 -1.66
C LEU A 40 1.56 4.24 -2.63
N ASP A 41 1.36 3.96 -3.91
CA ASP A 41 2.37 4.11 -4.95
C ASP A 41 3.65 3.33 -4.62
N LEU A 42 3.46 2.10 -4.18
CA LEU A 42 4.55 1.18 -3.83
C LEU A 42 4.52 -0.04 -4.73
N THR A 43 5.70 -0.55 -5.09
CA THR A 43 5.84 -1.71 -5.97
C THR A 43 6.79 -2.74 -5.37
N GLY A 44 6.39 -4.01 -5.39
CA GLY A 44 7.27 -5.13 -5.15
C GLY A 44 7.41 -5.95 -6.41
N TYR A 45 8.47 -6.74 -6.52
CA TYR A 45 8.67 -7.57 -7.71
C TYR A 45 9.45 -8.84 -7.37
N GLY A 46 9.36 -9.83 -8.26
CA GLY A 46 10.06 -11.09 -8.08
C GLY A 46 9.91 -11.99 -9.30
N ASN A 47 10.51 -13.16 -9.22
CA ASN A 47 10.48 -14.13 -10.33
C ASN A 47 9.17 -14.92 -10.39
N ASN A 48 8.38 -14.84 -9.36
CA ASN A 48 7.05 -15.47 -9.28
C ASN A 48 6.17 -14.64 -8.35
N MET A 49 4.91 -15.04 -8.26
CA MET A 49 3.92 -14.32 -7.45
C MET A 49 4.32 -14.25 -5.97
N ASP A 50 4.81 -15.35 -5.41
CA ASP A 50 5.18 -15.40 -3.99
C ASP A 50 6.35 -14.45 -3.68
N GLU A 51 7.35 -14.44 -4.54
CA GLU A 51 8.49 -13.53 -4.38
C GLU A 51 8.06 -12.08 -4.51
N ALA A 52 7.17 -11.79 -5.45
CA ALA A 52 6.65 -10.43 -5.63
C ALA A 52 5.86 -9.97 -4.40
N LYS A 53 5.06 -10.86 -3.81
CA LYS A 53 4.33 -10.56 -2.58
C LYS A 53 5.25 -10.31 -1.40
N ASP A 54 6.28 -11.13 -1.25
CA ASP A 54 7.28 -10.95 -0.18
C ASP A 54 8.01 -9.62 -0.36
N SER A 55 8.39 -9.32 -1.59
CA SER A 55 9.05 -8.04 -1.92
C SER A 55 8.13 -6.86 -1.56
N PHE A 56 6.87 -6.94 -1.94
CA PHE A 56 5.92 -5.87 -1.61
C PHE A 56 5.79 -5.69 -0.09
N GLY A 57 5.74 -6.78 0.67
CA GLY A 57 5.68 -6.71 2.13
C GLY A 57 6.87 -5.98 2.72
N ILE A 58 8.07 -6.25 2.22
CA ILE A 58 9.28 -5.57 2.67
C ILE A 58 9.23 -4.08 2.33
N VAL A 59 8.84 -3.75 1.11
CA VAL A 59 8.71 -2.36 0.68
C VAL A 59 7.68 -1.62 1.54
N PHE A 60 6.56 -2.27 1.84
CA PHE A 60 5.53 -1.69 2.70
C PHE A 60 6.06 -1.43 4.11
N GLU A 61 6.73 -2.40 4.72
CA GLU A 61 7.30 -2.23 6.06
C GLU A 61 8.34 -1.11 6.08
N ASP A 62 9.21 -1.06 5.09
CA ASP A 62 10.21 -0.01 4.99
C ASP A 62 9.57 1.37 4.85
N PHE A 63 8.49 1.45 4.07
CA PHE A 63 7.74 2.70 3.92
C PHE A 63 7.17 3.17 5.25
N ILE A 64 6.53 2.28 6.00
CA ILE A 64 5.95 2.62 7.30
C ILE A 64 7.05 3.02 8.28
N ASP A 65 8.11 2.24 8.40
CA ASP A 65 9.21 2.53 9.31
C ASP A 65 9.87 3.88 9.00
N TYR A 66 10.14 4.12 7.73
CA TYR A 66 10.79 5.36 7.31
C TYR A 66 9.91 6.58 7.62
N THR A 67 8.64 6.52 7.25
CA THR A 67 7.73 7.64 7.43
C THR A 67 7.41 7.90 8.89
N LEU A 68 7.39 6.86 9.73
CA LEU A 68 7.23 7.04 11.18
C LEU A 68 8.46 7.70 11.80
N LYS A 69 9.65 7.26 11.43
CA LYS A 69 10.90 7.86 11.94
C LYS A 69 11.03 9.32 11.54
N LYS A 70 10.58 9.66 10.34
CA LYS A 70 10.61 11.04 9.84
C LYS A 70 9.39 11.85 10.25
N GLU A 71 8.42 11.21 10.90
CA GLU A 71 7.16 11.85 11.31
C GLU A 71 6.41 12.44 10.11
N THR A 72 6.46 11.74 8.96
CA THR A 72 5.87 12.22 7.71
C THR A 72 4.73 11.36 7.19
N LEU A 73 4.34 10.28 7.91
CA LEU A 73 3.34 9.35 7.41
C LEU A 73 2.02 10.03 7.07
N SER A 74 1.51 10.89 7.98
CA SER A 74 0.25 11.61 7.73
C SER A 74 0.35 12.50 6.49
N LYS A 75 1.47 13.20 6.35
CA LYS A 75 1.70 14.08 5.21
C LYS A 75 1.76 13.31 3.90
N VAL A 76 2.46 12.17 3.90
CA VAL A 76 2.58 11.35 2.70
C VAL A 76 1.23 10.77 2.31
N LEU A 77 0.48 10.22 3.27
CA LEU A 77 -0.83 9.67 2.98
C LEU A 77 -1.79 10.74 2.46
N THR A 78 -1.80 11.90 3.09
CA THR A 78 -2.64 13.02 2.62
C THR A 78 -2.26 13.42 1.20
N GLY A 79 -0.97 13.47 0.90
CA GLY A 79 -0.48 13.77 -0.44
C GLY A 79 -0.89 12.73 -1.48
N LEU A 80 -1.12 11.49 -1.05
CA LEU A 80 -1.59 10.42 -1.92
C LEU A 80 -3.11 10.37 -2.03
N GLY A 81 -3.82 11.30 -1.40
CA GLY A 81 -5.28 11.37 -1.47
C GLY A 81 -6.03 10.69 -0.35
N TRP A 82 -5.33 10.21 0.67
CA TRP A 82 -5.98 9.62 1.84
C TRP A 82 -6.60 10.70 2.71
N GLU A 83 -7.70 10.35 3.36
CA GLU A 83 -8.33 11.21 4.36
C GLU A 83 -8.08 10.65 5.75
N LEU A 84 -7.58 11.49 6.64
CA LEU A 84 -7.27 11.13 8.02
C LEU A 84 -8.19 11.92 8.92
N LYS A 85 -9.10 11.23 9.63
CA LYS A 85 -10.08 11.85 10.51
C LYS A 85 -9.89 11.37 11.93
N GLY A 86 -10.15 12.25 12.88
CA GLY A 86 -10.05 11.94 14.30
C GLY A 86 -9.04 12.82 14.99
N SER A 87 -8.90 12.60 16.30
CA SER A 87 -7.98 13.36 17.14
C SER A 87 -7.08 12.41 17.90
N ALA A 88 -6.10 12.99 18.62
CA ALA A 88 -5.21 12.20 19.48
C ALA A 88 -5.97 11.43 20.56
N LYS A 89 -7.17 11.85 20.91
CA LYS A 89 -7.98 11.23 21.96
C LYS A 89 -8.99 10.22 21.42
N LYS A 90 -9.27 10.20 20.12
CA LYS A 90 -10.23 9.28 19.50
C LYS A 90 -9.53 8.46 18.45
N ALA A 91 -10.01 7.22 18.25
CA ALA A 91 -9.50 6.38 17.17
C ALA A 91 -9.59 7.13 15.84
N LYS A 92 -8.49 7.16 15.12
CA LYS A 92 -8.47 7.82 13.82
C LYS A 92 -9.17 6.98 12.78
N LYS A 93 -9.92 7.64 11.93
CA LYS A 93 -10.49 7.06 10.73
C LYS A 93 -9.55 7.34 9.58
N VAL A 94 -9.19 6.31 8.84
CA VAL A 94 -8.28 6.42 7.71
C VAL A 94 -9.03 5.92 6.49
N LEU A 95 -9.22 6.81 5.50
CA LEU A 95 -9.96 6.49 4.29
C LEU A 95 -9.03 6.58 3.10
N ALA A 96 -8.85 5.46 2.40
CA ALA A 96 -8.06 5.40 1.17
C ALA A 96 -8.80 6.16 0.05
N PRO A 97 -8.06 6.75 -0.91
CA PRO A 97 -8.70 7.38 -2.05
C PRO A 97 -9.46 6.35 -2.89
N SER A 98 -10.50 6.79 -3.58
CA SER A 98 -11.26 5.90 -4.46
C SER A 98 -10.42 5.51 -5.67
N ILE A 99 -10.66 4.32 -6.22
CA ILE A 99 -9.92 3.87 -7.40
C ILE A 99 -10.16 4.80 -8.60
N THR A 100 -11.34 5.39 -8.68
CA THR A 100 -11.66 6.35 -9.73
C THR A 100 -10.77 7.59 -9.64
N SER A 101 -10.56 8.13 -8.43
CA SER A 101 -9.65 9.25 -8.23
C SER A 101 -8.21 8.89 -8.60
N ILE A 102 -7.77 7.69 -8.24
CA ILE A 102 -6.42 7.22 -8.55
C ILE A 102 -6.24 7.12 -10.06
N ILE A 103 -7.17 6.50 -10.76
CA ILE A 103 -7.09 6.35 -12.23
C ILE A 103 -7.01 7.73 -12.89
N LYS A 104 -7.77 8.68 -12.39
CA LYS A 104 -7.81 10.03 -12.94
C LYS A 104 -6.50 10.79 -12.78
N ASP A 105 -5.83 10.59 -11.64
CA ASP A 105 -4.65 11.37 -11.26
C ASP A 105 -3.33 10.61 -11.44
N ASN A 106 -3.39 9.34 -11.83
CA ASN A 106 -2.20 8.49 -11.92
C ASN A 106 -2.14 7.78 -13.27
N ASP A 107 -1.36 8.34 -14.18
CA ASP A 107 -1.21 7.81 -15.54
C ASP A 107 -0.55 6.43 -15.55
N TYR A 108 0.23 6.10 -14.54
CA TYR A 108 0.89 4.80 -14.44
C TYR A 108 -0.11 3.66 -14.35
N VAL A 109 -1.21 3.85 -13.65
CA VAL A 109 -2.28 2.84 -13.55
C VAL A 109 -2.84 2.52 -14.94
N SER A 110 -3.14 3.56 -15.72
CA SER A 110 -3.63 3.38 -17.10
C SER A 110 -2.60 2.66 -17.96
N GLU A 111 -1.33 3.00 -17.84
CA GLU A 111 -0.25 2.33 -18.58
C GLU A 111 -0.19 0.84 -18.28
N ILE A 112 -0.28 0.47 -17.01
CA ILE A 112 -0.23 -0.93 -16.60
C ILE A 112 -1.36 -1.71 -17.26
N PHE A 113 -2.60 -1.18 -17.19
CA PHE A 113 -3.76 -1.83 -17.75
C PHE A 113 -3.71 -1.92 -19.28
N ASP A 114 -3.10 -0.92 -19.92
CA ASP A 114 -2.98 -0.91 -21.37
C ASP A 114 -1.92 -1.90 -21.87
N LYS A 115 -0.86 -2.12 -21.09
CA LYS A 115 0.27 -2.94 -21.52
C LYS A 115 0.18 -4.40 -21.12
N TYR A 116 -0.43 -4.71 -19.99
CA TYR A 116 -0.37 -6.06 -19.41
C TYR A 116 -1.72 -6.56 -18.98
N PRO A 117 -1.94 -7.90 -19.02
CA PRO A 117 -3.04 -8.48 -18.28
C PRO A 117 -2.82 -8.25 -16.79
N VAL A 118 -3.80 -7.70 -16.10
CA VAL A 118 -3.68 -7.35 -14.69
C VAL A 118 -4.67 -8.16 -13.88
N ASN A 119 -4.17 -8.82 -12.81
CA ASN A 119 -5.02 -9.43 -11.79
C ASN A 119 -5.12 -8.45 -10.64
N THR A 120 -6.32 -8.26 -10.13
CA THR A 120 -6.55 -7.37 -8.99
C THR A 120 -6.97 -8.19 -7.79
N TYR A 121 -6.54 -7.79 -6.61
CA TYR A 121 -6.98 -8.40 -5.37
C TYR A 121 -6.86 -7.39 -4.23
N HIS A 122 -7.53 -7.70 -3.12
CA HIS A 122 -7.50 -6.83 -1.95
C HIS A 122 -6.66 -7.50 -0.86
N GLN A 123 -5.89 -6.68 -0.15
CA GLN A 123 -5.06 -7.12 0.95
C GLN A 123 -5.32 -6.23 2.15
N GLU A 124 -5.71 -6.84 3.28
CA GLU A 124 -5.83 -6.10 4.53
C GLU A 124 -4.44 -5.78 5.07
N VAL A 125 -4.22 -4.54 5.44
CA VAL A 125 -2.99 -4.11 6.07
C VAL A 125 -3.33 -3.27 7.31
N GLY A 126 -2.39 -3.20 8.26
CA GLY A 126 -2.53 -2.34 9.41
C GLY A 126 -1.70 -1.09 9.24
N LEU A 127 -2.28 0.06 9.56
CA LEU A 127 -1.55 1.32 9.61
C LEU A 127 -1.49 1.80 11.05
N PRO A 128 -0.41 2.49 11.46
CA PRO A 128 -0.34 3.02 12.82
C PRO A 128 -1.50 3.96 13.13
N SER A 129 -2.11 3.81 14.29
CA SER A 129 -3.32 4.55 14.65
C SER A 129 -3.06 6.01 15.04
N PHE A 130 -1.82 6.39 15.21
CA PHE A 130 -1.45 7.74 15.61
C PHE A 130 -0.88 8.60 14.49
N ILE A 131 -1.15 8.22 13.28
CA ILE A 131 -0.76 9.02 12.12
C ILE A 131 -1.54 10.32 12.05
#